data_d83ef55c7addca408447490fefc04f84
#
_entry.id   d83ef55c7addca408447490fefc04f84
#
_cell.length_a   1.000
_cell.length_b   1.000
_cell.length_c   1.000
_cell.angle_alpha   90.00
_cell.angle_beta   90.00
_cell.angle_gamma   90.00
#
_symmetry.space_group_name_H-M   'P 1'
#
loop_
_entity.id
_entity.type
_entity.pdbx_description
1 polymer ?
#
loop_
_entity_poly.entity_id
_entity_poly.type
_entity_poly.pdbx_seq_one_letter_code
_entity_poly.pdbx_strand_id
1 'polypeptide(L)'
;SENLARTGLRAAVKKIDVLKYTHKPVDLVVLDAPCSASGTFRKNPEAPWLRSRVTLLEHASVQARMLDHALGLVKPGGTLLYIVCSLEPEEGEAQVDDFLRRQPDVALEPFDAEAVSGLPDALTPAGTLRILPSYYADNGGVDGFFAARFRVGSVPEQT
;
A
#
# COMPACT_ATOMS: atom_id res chain seq x y z
N SER A 1 11.66 16.43 -10.17
CA SER A 1 11.85 15.15 -10.88
C SER A 1 11.13 15.20 -12.23
N GLU A 2 11.58 14.44 -13.20
CA GLU A 2 11.05 14.40 -14.57
C GLU A 2 9.53 14.14 -14.60
N ASN A 3 9.03 13.23 -13.76
CA ASN A 3 7.59 12.92 -13.68
C ASN A 3 6.75 14.14 -13.27
N LEU A 4 7.18 14.92 -12.30
CA LEU A 4 6.47 16.13 -11.91
C LEU A 4 6.46 17.17 -13.04
N ALA A 5 7.60 17.34 -13.74
CA ALA A 5 7.69 18.23 -14.90
C ALA A 5 6.75 17.77 -16.04
N ARG A 6 6.75 16.46 -16.35
CA ARG A 6 5.91 15.86 -17.40
C ARG A 6 4.42 16.03 -17.12
N THR A 7 4.00 15.92 -15.87
CA THR A 7 2.58 16.02 -15.47
C THR A 7 2.14 17.45 -15.12
N GLY A 8 3.07 18.42 -15.09
CA GLY A 8 2.79 19.80 -14.67
C GLY A 8 2.47 19.94 -13.17
N LEU A 9 2.69 18.89 -12.38
CA LEU A 9 2.42 18.88 -10.95
C LEU A 9 3.58 19.45 -10.15
N ARG A 10 3.26 20.01 -8.98
CA ARG A 10 4.25 20.53 -8.03
C ARG A 10 4.18 19.74 -6.73
N ALA A 11 5.34 19.25 -6.26
CA ALA A 11 5.49 18.62 -4.96
C ALA A 11 6.87 18.89 -4.37
N ALA A 12 6.98 18.93 -3.05
CA ALA A 12 8.26 18.94 -2.36
C ALA A 12 8.83 17.51 -2.35
N VAL A 13 9.95 17.30 -3.05
CA VAL A 13 10.61 15.99 -3.13
C VAL A 13 11.78 15.96 -2.16
N LYS A 14 11.80 14.94 -1.28
CA LYS A 14 12.90 14.68 -0.36
C LYS A 14 13.45 13.27 -0.62
N LYS A 15 14.76 13.15 -0.76
CA LYS A 15 15.44 11.85 -0.83
C LYS A 15 15.90 11.48 0.57
N ILE A 16 15.10 10.72 1.27
CA ILE A 16 15.35 10.30 2.65
C ILE A 16 14.82 8.87 2.87
N ASP A 17 15.46 8.14 3.77
CA ASP A 17 14.91 6.88 4.28
C ASP A 17 13.60 7.17 5.01
N VAL A 18 12.53 6.50 4.59
CA VAL A 18 11.18 6.74 5.16
C VAL A 18 11.14 6.49 6.67
N LEU A 19 11.89 5.50 7.18
CA LEU A 19 11.97 5.21 8.62
C LEU A 19 12.67 6.30 9.44
N LYS A 20 13.34 7.25 8.76
CA LYS A 20 13.98 8.43 9.37
C LYS A 20 13.23 9.73 9.06
N TYR A 21 12.18 9.65 8.23
CA TYR A 21 11.42 10.82 7.86
C TYR A 21 10.50 11.25 9.01
N THR A 22 10.55 12.53 9.35
CA THR A 22 9.68 13.13 10.35
C THR A 22 8.93 14.31 9.75
N HIS A 23 7.68 14.43 10.09
CA HIS A 23 6.81 15.53 9.69
C HIS A 23 5.70 15.73 10.72
N LYS A 24 5.08 16.90 10.75
CA LYS A 24 3.82 17.08 11.48
C LYS A 24 2.76 16.16 10.87
N PRO A 25 1.91 15.52 11.68
CA PRO A 25 0.88 14.64 11.17
C PRO A 25 0.00 15.31 10.11
N VAL A 26 -0.37 14.54 9.08
CA VAL A 26 -1.16 14.98 7.93
C VAL A 26 -2.46 14.16 7.82
N ASP A 27 -3.41 14.62 7.01
CA ASP A 27 -4.71 13.98 6.87
C ASP A 27 -4.66 12.66 6.08
N LEU A 28 -3.68 12.54 5.16
CA LEU A 28 -3.47 11.35 4.33
C LEU A 28 -1.98 11.06 4.18
N VAL A 29 -1.61 9.82 4.46
CA VAL A 29 -0.30 9.24 4.13
C VAL A 29 -0.51 8.12 3.12
N VAL A 30 0.23 8.14 2.01
CA VAL A 30 0.29 7.05 1.03
C VAL A 30 1.64 6.39 1.16
N LEU A 31 1.64 5.12 1.51
CA LEU A 31 2.82 4.27 1.63
C LEU A 31 2.85 3.28 0.45
N ASP A 32 3.61 3.62 -0.59
CA ASP A 32 3.98 2.70 -1.66
C ASP A 32 5.26 1.97 -1.21
N ALA A 33 5.07 0.80 -0.61
CA ALA A 33 6.15 0.11 0.11
C ALA A 33 7.03 -0.72 -0.84
N PRO A 34 8.36 -0.81 -0.58
CA PRO A 34 9.22 -1.73 -1.30
C PRO A 34 8.73 -3.16 -1.10
N CYS A 35 8.60 -3.92 -2.18
CA CYS A 35 8.02 -5.25 -2.17
C CYS A 35 8.70 -6.17 -3.19
N SER A 36 8.27 -7.42 -3.23
CA SER A 36 8.73 -8.40 -4.22
C SER A 36 8.39 -8.00 -5.66
N ALA A 37 7.46 -7.08 -5.90
CA ALA A 37 6.94 -6.65 -7.20
C ALA A 37 6.48 -7.83 -8.08
N SER A 38 5.98 -8.92 -7.46
CA SER A 38 5.50 -10.11 -8.18
C SER A 38 4.31 -9.80 -9.10
N GLY A 39 3.59 -8.70 -8.85
CA GLY A 39 2.54 -8.19 -9.74
C GLY A 39 3.04 -7.60 -11.05
N THR A 40 4.34 -7.34 -11.21
CA THR A 40 4.92 -6.67 -12.38
C THR A 40 5.69 -7.60 -13.31
N PHE A 41 5.58 -8.91 -13.16
CA PHE A 41 6.32 -9.90 -13.97
C PHE A 41 6.09 -9.78 -15.46
N ARG A 42 4.93 -9.26 -15.87
CA ARG A 42 4.65 -8.95 -17.28
C ARG A 42 5.67 -7.95 -17.86
N LYS A 43 6.16 -7.01 -17.06
CA LYS A 43 7.20 -6.02 -17.46
C LYS A 43 8.61 -6.50 -17.13
N ASN A 44 8.74 -7.38 -16.16
CA ASN A 44 10.03 -7.87 -15.64
C ASN A 44 10.00 -9.41 -15.60
N PRO A 45 10.00 -10.11 -16.74
CA PRO A 45 9.82 -11.55 -16.80
C PRO A 45 10.96 -12.35 -16.14
N GLU A 46 12.12 -11.75 -15.92
CA GLU A 46 13.26 -12.34 -15.21
C GLU A 46 13.08 -12.31 -13.68
N ALA A 47 12.22 -11.44 -13.16
CA ALA A 47 12.09 -11.21 -11.72
C ALA A 47 11.71 -12.48 -10.91
N PRO A 48 10.87 -13.41 -11.39
CA PRO A 48 10.57 -14.64 -10.65
C PRO A 48 11.81 -15.49 -10.34
N TRP A 49 12.81 -15.49 -11.24
CA TRP A 49 14.02 -16.28 -11.12
C TRP A 49 15.06 -15.67 -10.18
N LEU A 50 14.93 -14.38 -9.88
CA LEU A 50 15.87 -13.63 -9.04
C LEU A 50 15.39 -13.54 -7.57
N ARG A 51 14.23 -14.12 -7.25
CA ARG A 51 13.59 -13.96 -5.93
C ARG A 51 13.62 -15.25 -5.13
N SER A 52 13.76 -15.10 -3.84
CA SER A 52 13.72 -16.18 -2.88
C SER A 52 12.66 -15.90 -1.81
N ARG A 53 12.21 -16.97 -1.12
CA ARG A 53 11.32 -16.83 0.04
C ARG A 53 11.98 -16.01 1.16
N VAL A 54 13.29 -16.07 1.31
CA VAL A 54 14.02 -15.25 2.30
C VAL A 54 13.86 -13.77 2.00
N THR A 55 14.07 -13.37 0.75
CA THR A 55 13.90 -11.98 0.30
C THR A 55 12.47 -11.49 0.49
N LEU A 56 11.47 -12.34 0.25
CA LEU A 56 10.06 -12.02 0.49
C LEU A 56 9.80 -11.69 1.96
N LEU A 57 10.27 -12.53 2.89
CA LEU A 57 10.08 -12.32 4.32
C LEU A 57 10.85 -11.09 4.84
N GLU A 58 12.01 -10.79 4.26
CA GLU A 58 12.75 -9.55 4.55
C GLU A 58 11.94 -8.31 4.12
N HIS A 59 11.35 -8.32 2.93
CA HIS A 59 10.45 -7.24 2.48
C HIS A 59 9.25 -7.10 3.41
N ALA A 60 8.57 -8.19 3.75
CA ALA A 60 7.44 -8.17 4.66
C ALA A 60 7.81 -7.56 6.03
N SER A 61 8.99 -7.89 6.56
CA SER A 61 9.50 -7.31 7.81
C SER A 61 9.78 -5.80 7.69
N VAL A 62 10.30 -5.34 6.56
CA VAL A 62 10.52 -3.91 6.29
C VAL A 62 9.18 -3.19 6.18
N GLN A 63 8.22 -3.75 5.45
CA GLN A 63 6.88 -3.20 5.27
C GLN A 63 6.16 -3.02 6.60
N ALA A 64 6.23 -4.00 7.50
CA ALA A 64 5.64 -3.90 8.84
C ALA A 64 6.18 -2.68 9.62
N ARG A 65 7.50 -2.49 9.61
CA ARG A 65 8.14 -1.32 10.25
C ARG A 65 7.75 0.00 9.58
N MET A 66 7.62 -0.01 8.25
CA MET A 66 7.21 1.18 7.50
C MET A 66 5.76 1.56 7.78
N LEU A 67 4.85 0.57 7.91
CA LEU A 67 3.46 0.78 8.31
C LEU A 67 3.38 1.40 9.71
N ASP A 68 4.10 0.84 10.69
CA ASP A 68 4.13 1.39 12.05
C ASP A 68 4.70 2.81 12.09
N HIS A 69 5.73 3.10 11.29
CA HIS A 69 6.30 4.45 11.19
C HIS A 69 5.35 5.43 10.50
N ALA A 70 4.73 5.01 9.38
CA ALA A 70 3.81 5.83 8.60
C ALA A 70 2.56 6.22 9.42
N LEU A 71 2.09 5.33 10.31
CA LEU A 71 0.99 5.62 11.23
C LEU A 71 1.27 6.88 12.06
N GLY A 72 2.50 7.04 12.56
CA GLY A 72 2.89 8.23 13.33
C GLY A 72 2.88 9.55 12.54
N LEU A 73 2.77 9.48 11.21
CA LEU A 73 2.65 10.64 10.33
C LEU A 73 1.20 10.99 9.99
N VAL A 74 0.22 10.19 10.43
CA VAL A 74 -1.21 10.41 10.18
C VAL A 74 -1.84 11.07 11.39
N LYS A 75 -2.68 12.10 11.17
CA LYS A 75 -3.49 12.71 12.21
C LYS A 75 -4.53 11.72 12.76
N PRO A 76 -4.96 11.88 14.02
CA PRO A 76 -6.21 11.25 14.48
C PRO A 76 -7.37 11.56 13.53
N GLY A 77 -8.15 10.55 13.14
CA GLY A 77 -9.20 10.66 12.13
C GLY A 77 -8.70 10.71 10.69
N GLY A 78 -7.38 10.67 10.45
CA GLY A 78 -6.77 10.65 9.12
C GLY A 78 -6.70 9.25 8.51
N THR A 79 -6.15 9.18 7.31
CA THR A 79 -6.08 7.96 6.49
C THR A 79 -4.64 7.56 6.20
N LEU A 80 -4.33 6.27 6.38
CA LEU A 80 -3.13 5.62 5.86
C LEU A 80 -3.53 4.71 4.70
N LEU A 81 -2.97 4.92 3.52
CA LEU A 81 -3.13 4.06 2.36
C LEU A 81 -1.84 3.27 2.14
N TYR A 82 -1.93 1.96 2.27
CA TYR A 82 -0.84 1.02 2.01
C TYR A 82 -0.99 0.41 0.62
N ILE A 83 0.09 0.40 -0.16
CA ILE A 83 0.10 -0.12 -1.53
C ILE A 83 1.36 -0.93 -1.75
N VAL A 84 1.24 -2.08 -2.43
CA VAL A 84 2.36 -2.88 -2.95
C VAL A 84 2.03 -3.43 -4.33
N CYS A 85 3.01 -3.46 -5.22
CA CYS A 85 2.91 -4.13 -6.51
C CYS A 85 3.26 -5.63 -6.38
N SER A 86 2.67 -6.30 -5.39
CA SER A 86 2.91 -7.71 -5.06
C SER A 86 1.62 -8.51 -5.08
N LEU A 87 1.72 -9.78 -5.49
CA LEU A 87 0.66 -10.77 -5.41
C LEU A 87 0.80 -11.70 -4.19
N GLU A 88 1.90 -11.56 -3.44
CA GLU A 88 2.21 -12.42 -2.30
C GLU A 88 1.32 -12.04 -1.10
N PRO A 89 0.61 -13.00 -0.49
CA PRO A 89 -0.21 -12.75 0.70
C PRO A 89 0.59 -12.18 1.88
N GLU A 90 1.87 -12.56 2.01
CA GLU A 90 2.78 -12.08 3.06
C GLU A 90 3.06 -10.57 2.97
N GLU A 91 2.92 -9.98 1.77
CA GLU A 91 3.10 -8.55 1.51
C GLU A 91 1.76 -7.80 1.40
N GLY A 92 0.65 -8.53 1.38
CA GLY A 92 -0.71 -8.01 1.28
C GLY A 92 -1.53 -8.25 2.53
N GLU A 93 -2.38 -9.27 2.48
CA GLU A 93 -3.37 -9.57 3.51
C GLU A 93 -2.73 -9.82 4.88
N ALA A 94 -1.61 -10.55 4.93
CA ALA A 94 -0.92 -10.82 6.18
C ALA A 94 -0.38 -9.55 6.84
N GLN A 95 0.05 -8.53 6.05
CA GLN A 95 0.44 -7.23 6.58
C GLN A 95 -0.74 -6.50 7.21
N VAL A 96 -1.92 -6.56 6.58
CA VAL A 96 -3.15 -5.95 7.11
C VAL A 96 -3.51 -6.57 8.47
N ASP A 97 -3.58 -7.90 8.53
CA ASP A 97 -3.94 -8.64 9.73
C ASP A 97 -2.96 -8.35 10.88
N ASP A 98 -1.67 -8.37 10.58
CA ASP A 98 -0.61 -8.09 11.54
C ASP A 98 -0.66 -6.64 12.03
N PHE A 99 -0.85 -5.70 11.12
CA PHE A 99 -0.91 -4.27 11.45
C PHE A 99 -2.10 -3.96 12.36
N LEU A 100 -3.30 -4.43 12.03
CA LEU A 100 -4.51 -4.24 12.85
C LEU A 100 -4.37 -4.87 14.24
N ARG A 101 -3.69 -6.02 14.33
CA ARG A 101 -3.43 -6.66 15.64
C ARG A 101 -2.48 -5.85 16.51
N ARG A 102 -1.47 -5.20 15.92
CA ARG A 102 -0.51 -4.36 16.64
C ARG A 102 -1.06 -2.96 16.97
N GLN A 103 -2.05 -2.49 16.21
CA GLN A 103 -2.55 -1.11 16.26
C GLN A 103 -4.07 -1.11 16.52
N PRO A 104 -4.52 -1.31 17.78
CA PRO A 104 -5.94 -1.48 18.11
C PRO A 104 -6.79 -0.22 17.82
N ASP A 105 -6.16 0.95 17.75
CA ASP A 105 -6.83 2.23 17.45
C ASP A 105 -6.95 2.49 15.93
N VAL A 106 -6.56 1.53 15.09
CA VAL A 106 -6.65 1.60 13.64
C VAL A 106 -7.72 0.64 13.14
N ALA A 107 -8.56 1.11 12.23
CA ALA A 107 -9.57 0.28 11.56
C ALA A 107 -9.28 0.15 10.07
N LEU A 108 -9.51 -1.03 9.50
CA LEU A 108 -9.57 -1.18 8.04
C LEU A 108 -10.82 -0.44 7.54
N GLU A 109 -10.61 0.47 6.59
CA GLU A 109 -11.67 1.23 5.93
C GLU A 109 -11.88 0.66 4.53
N PRO A 110 -13.01 -0.03 4.26
CA PRO A 110 -13.26 -0.64 2.95
C PRO A 110 -13.21 0.36 1.81
N PHE A 111 -12.74 -0.08 0.65
CA PHE A 111 -12.93 0.69 -0.58
C PHE A 111 -14.38 0.58 -1.05
N ASP A 112 -14.89 1.68 -1.61
CA ASP A 112 -16.22 1.71 -2.20
C ASP A 112 -16.22 1.05 -3.57
N ALA A 113 -17.25 0.29 -3.89
CA ALA A 113 -17.39 -0.36 -5.20
C ALA A 113 -17.37 0.65 -6.37
N GLU A 114 -17.89 1.87 -6.15
CA GLU A 114 -17.85 2.95 -7.13
C GLU A 114 -16.42 3.42 -7.44
N ALA A 115 -15.54 3.46 -6.42
CA ALA A 115 -14.15 3.85 -6.58
C ALA A 115 -13.37 2.88 -7.49
N VAL A 116 -13.85 1.65 -7.64
CA VAL A 116 -13.27 0.58 -8.45
C VAL A 116 -14.20 0.11 -9.57
N SER A 117 -15.10 0.98 -10.03
CA SER A 117 -16.13 0.64 -11.02
C SER A 117 -15.59 0.04 -12.33
N GLY A 118 -14.34 0.35 -12.69
CA GLY A 118 -13.65 -0.26 -13.83
C GLY A 118 -13.05 -1.66 -13.54
N LEU A 119 -12.99 -2.09 -12.27
CA LEU A 119 -12.37 -3.33 -11.81
C LEU A 119 -13.17 -3.94 -10.64
N PRO A 120 -14.44 -4.30 -10.82
CA PRO A 120 -15.30 -4.75 -9.72
C PRO A 120 -14.73 -5.99 -9.00
N ASP A 121 -14.07 -6.89 -9.73
CA ASP A 121 -13.46 -8.11 -9.19
C ASP A 121 -12.19 -7.82 -8.35
N ALA A 122 -11.68 -6.58 -8.37
CA ALA A 122 -10.53 -6.21 -7.56
C ALA A 122 -10.87 -5.99 -6.08
N LEU A 123 -12.14 -5.73 -5.76
CA LEU A 123 -12.58 -5.53 -4.39
C LEU A 123 -12.71 -6.89 -3.69
N THR A 124 -11.92 -7.08 -2.63
CA THR A 124 -11.99 -8.32 -1.83
C THR A 124 -13.16 -8.27 -0.82
N PRO A 125 -13.59 -9.43 -0.30
CA PRO A 125 -14.61 -9.46 0.76
C PRO A 125 -14.22 -8.71 2.03
N ALA A 126 -12.93 -8.53 2.29
CA ALA A 126 -12.42 -7.74 3.42
C ALA A 126 -12.45 -6.21 3.14
N GLY A 127 -12.77 -5.80 1.92
CA GLY A 127 -12.79 -4.38 1.53
C GLY A 127 -11.42 -3.84 1.12
N THR A 128 -10.40 -4.69 0.94
CA THR A 128 -9.12 -4.32 0.33
C THR A 128 -9.18 -4.47 -1.19
N LEU A 129 -8.16 -3.98 -1.90
CA LEU A 129 -8.04 -4.19 -3.34
C LEU A 129 -6.97 -5.22 -3.66
N ARG A 130 -7.31 -6.17 -4.53
CA ARG A 130 -6.40 -7.15 -5.12
C ARG A 130 -6.56 -7.11 -6.64
N ILE A 131 -5.65 -6.42 -7.33
CA ILE A 131 -5.65 -6.33 -8.79
C ILE A 131 -4.76 -7.45 -9.33
N LEU A 132 -5.30 -8.26 -10.24
CA LEU A 132 -4.60 -9.38 -10.85
C LEU A 132 -4.12 -9.02 -12.26
N PRO A 133 -2.96 -9.54 -12.70
CA PRO A 133 -2.44 -9.31 -14.05
C PRO A 133 -3.37 -9.79 -15.18
N SER A 134 -4.28 -10.71 -14.89
CA SER A 134 -5.29 -11.22 -15.82
C SER A 134 -6.43 -10.25 -16.10
N TYR A 135 -6.58 -9.21 -15.28
CA TYR A 135 -7.63 -8.22 -15.52
C TYR A 135 -7.32 -7.44 -16.81
N TYR A 136 -8.36 -7.18 -17.60
CA TYR A 136 -8.22 -6.60 -18.94
C TYR A 136 -7.31 -7.41 -19.88
N ALA A 137 -7.31 -8.74 -19.79
CA ALA A 137 -6.46 -9.61 -20.61
C ALA A 137 -6.59 -9.31 -22.12
N ASP A 138 -7.79 -9.04 -22.60
CA ASP A 138 -8.07 -8.67 -24.01
C ASP A 138 -7.41 -7.34 -24.42
N ASN A 139 -7.06 -6.49 -23.45
CA ASN A 139 -6.37 -5.21 -23.66
C ASN A 139 -4.88 -5.27 -23.23
N GLY A 140 -4.32 -6.46 -23.12
CA GLY A 140 -2.91 -6.67 -22.76
C GLY A 140 -2.64 -6.79 -21.25
N GLY A 141 -3.69 -6.89 -20.42
CA GLY A 141 -3.57 -7.05 -18.96
C GLY A 141 -3.12 -5.79 -18.22
N VAL A 142 -3.02 -5.90 -16.92
CA VAL A 142 -2.54 -4.83 -16.02
C VAL A 142 -1.44 -5.36 -15.11
N ASP A 143 -0.72 -4.47 -14.43
CA ASP A 143 0.14 -4.90 -13.32
C ASP A 143 -0.71 -5.31 -12.12
N GLY A 144 -0.24 -6.32 -11.38
CA GLY A 144 -0.88 -6.75 -10.14
C GLY A 144 -0.54 -5.82 -8.98
N PHE A 145 -1.53 -5.55 -8.14
CA PHE A 145 -1.38 -4.71 -6.95
C PHE A 145 -2.23 -5.23 -5.80
N PHE A 146 -1.78 -4.90 -4.60
CA PHE A 146 -2.60 -4.94 -3.40
C PHE A 146 -2.67 -3.54 -2.79
N ALA A 147 -3.84 -3.15 -2.28
CA ALA A 147 -4.01 -1.92 -1.53
C ALA A 147 -4.96 -2.10 -0.34
N ALA A 148 -4.63 -1.46 0.78
CA ALA A 148 -5.45 -1.40 1.98
C ALA A 148 -5.53 0.03 2.48
N ARG A 149 -6.72 0.46 2.89
CA ARG A 149 -6.98 1.77 3.45
C ARG A 149 -7.30 1.64 4.94
N PHE A 150 -6.60 2.41 5.76
CA PHE A 150 -6.78 2.40 7.19
C PHE A 150 -7.25 3.77 7.68
N ARG A 151 -8.21 3.76 8.60
CA ARG A 151 -8.64 4.93 9.37
C ARG A 151 -7.96 4.91 10.73
N VAL A 152 -7.26 5.98 11.04
CA VAL A 152 -6.65 6.17 12.38
C VAL A 152 -7.73 6.66 13.34
N GLY A 153 -7.84 6.03 14.51
CA GLY A 153 -8.84 6.42 15.51
C GLY A 153 -8.75 7.90 15.88
N SER A 154 -9.88 8.52 16.11
CA SER A 154 -9.94 9.84 16.70
C SER A 154 -9.59 9.73 18.18
N VAL A 155 -8.73 10.61 18.70
CA VAL A 155 -8.59 10.78 20.16
C VAL A 155 -9.98 11.19 20.67
N PRO A 156 -10.56 10.49 21.67
CA PRO A 156 -11.81 10.94 22.28
C PRO A 156 -11.63 12.39 22.73
N GLU A 157 -12.52 13.31 22.29
CA GLU A 157 -12.57 14.64 22.88
C GLU A 157 -12.78 14.47 24.39
N GLN A 158 -11.80 14.89 25.16
CA GLN A 158 -11.94 14.96 26.63
C GLN A 158 -12.96 16.05 26.91
N THR A 159 -14.21 15.65 27.17
CA THR A 159 -15.27 16.50 27.73
C THR A 159 -14.95 16.87 29.17
#